data_9faf224a45c8bff5f2b4411e29374ad2
#
_entry.id   9faf224a45c8bff5f2b4411e29374ad2
#
_cell.length_a   1.000
_cell.length_b   1.000
_cell.length_c   1.000
_cell.angle_alpha   90.00
_cell.angle_beta   90.00
_cell.angle_gamma   90.00
#
_symmetry.space_group_name_H-M   'P 1'
#
loop_
_entity.id
_entity.type
_entity.pdbx_description
1 polymer ?
#
loop_
_entity_poly.entity_id
_entity_poly.type
_entity_poly.pdbx_seq_one_letter_code
_entity_poly.pdbx_strand_id
1 'polypeptide(L)'
;MRVDQRLTWVALLVLAVVTLVGIPFDWFGMKLHCHPDGSCEFARRGVLYYWPPALLVAYTAIAVFYVRAARARGVGARVLPYAITGALLTVAFTAVWVAAALYFPSHPVRFPDWVLVLDRLVAPWGIIGVALLVLARLERNVGLLLFTLGYLALVLTLPTNFGLGPPHWGIRLELALPQLIVGVVLLLGAVGFRVAHRRQR
;
A
#
# COMPACT_ATOMS: atom_id res chain seq x y z
N MET A 1 -5.90 8.30 -28.01
CA MET A 1 -4.88 7.29 -27.70
C MET A 1 -5.36 6.52 -26.48
N ARG A 2 -5.91 5.32 -26.65
CA ARG A 2 -6.27 4.44 -25.52
C ARG A 2 -5.00 3.72 -25.11
N VAL A 3 -4.26 4.29 -24.14
CA VAL A 3 -3.17 3.58 -23.48
C VAL A 3 -3.80 2.47 -22.65
N ASP A 4 -3.52 1.32 -23.05
CA ASP A 4 -3.85 -0.03 -22.68
C ASP A 4 -4.39 -0.27 -21.25
N GLN A 5 -5.69 -0.32 -21.15
CA GLN A 5 -6.42 -1.04 -20.10
C GLN A 5 -5.93 -2.50 -19.91
N ARG A 6 -5.08 -2.96 -20.83
CA ARG A 6 -4.54 -4.34 -20.89
C ARG A 6 -3.53 -4.64 -19.80
N LEU A 7 -2.91 -3.62 -19.19
CA LEU A 7 -1.78 -3.81 -18.27
C LEU A 7 -2.12 -3.50 -16.82
N THR A 8 -3.26 -2.87 -16.56
CA THR A 8 -3.72 -2.49 -15.21
C THR A 8 -3.74 -3.67 -14.24
N TRP A 9 -4.14 -4.87 -14.70
CA TRP A 9 -4.16 -6.06 -13.86
C TRP A 9 -2.78 -6.46 -13.34
N VAL A 10 -1.69 -6.18 -14.09
CA VAL A 10 -0.33 -6.48 -13.66
C VAL A 10 0.09 -5.57 -12.51
N ALA A 11 -0.22 -4.27 -12.61
CA ALA A 11 0.05 -3.33 -11.52
C ALA A 11 -0.66 -3.74 -10.23
N LEU A 12 -1.94 -4.08 -10.32
CA LEU A 12 -2.73 -4.56 -9.17
C LEU A 12 -2.17 -5.88 -8.62
N LEU A 13 -1.75 -6.81 -9.48
CA LEU A 13 -1.17 -8.08 -9.05
C LEU A 13 0.15 -7.88 -8.30
N VAL A 14 1.06 -7.05 -8.83
CA VAL A 14 2.35 -6.74 -8.17
C VAL A 14 2.11 -6.13 -6.80
N LEU A 15 1.21 -5.15 -6.70
CA LEU A 15 0.88 -4.50 -5.44
C LEU A 15 0.20 -5.46 -4.46
N ALA A 16 -0.67 -6.35 -4.92
CA ALA A 16 -1.28 -7.39 -4.10
C ALA A 16 -0.23 -8.34 -3.51
N VAL A 17 0.69 -8.82 -4.36
CA VAL A 17 1.77 -9.73 -3.92
C VAL A 17 2.66 -9.04 -2.88
N VAL A 18 3.09 -7.81 -3.14
CA VAL A 18 3.91 -7.06 -2.19
C VAL A 18 3.17 -6.87 -0.86
N THR A 19 1.88 -6.54 -0.90
CA THR A 19 1.07 -6.38 0.32
C THR A 19 0.98 -7.69 1.10
N LEU A 20 0.69 -8.80 0.44
CA LEU A 20 0.55 -10.11 1.12
C LEU A 20 1.88 -10.63 1.65
N VAL A 21 2.98 -10.44 0.91
CA VAL A 21 4.34 -10.82 1.35
C VAL A 21 4.79 -9.97 2.55
N GLY A 22 4.27 -8.77 2.72
CA GLY A 22 4.56 -7.92 3.88
C GLY A 22 4.04 -8.49 5.20
N ILE A 23 2.98 -9.30 5.19
CA ILE A 23 2.34 -9.83 6.42
C ILE A 23 3.35 -10.53 7.35
N PRO A 24 4.16 -11.50 6.91
CA PRO A 24 5.13 -12.14 7.78
C PRO A 24 6.19 -11.17 8.32
N PHE A 25 6.61 -10.17 7.55
CA PHE A 25 7.59 -9.20 8.02
C PHE A 25 7.03 -8.31 9.13
N ASP A 26 5.77 -7.90 9.02
CA ASP A 26 5.09 -7.15 10.07
C ASP A 26 4.85 -8.01 11.30
N TRP A 27 4.50 -9.30 11.10
CA TRP A 27 4.29 -10.26 12.16
C TRP A 27 5.56 -10.57 12.97
N PHE A 28 6.69 -10.84 12.31
CA PHE A 28 7.96 -11.17 12.96
C PHE A 28 8.75 -9.92 13.40
N GLY A 29 8.52 -8.77 12.76
CA GLY A 29 9.18 -7.50 13.07
C GLY A 29 8.63 -6.77 14.29
N MET A 30 7.56 -7.29 14.91
CA MET A 30 6.94 -6.69 16.08
C MET A 30 7.70 -7.09 17.35
N LYS A 31 8.20 -6.08 18.08
CA LYS A 31 8.79 -6.26 19.40
C LYS A 31 7.93 -5.55 20.44
N LEU A 32 7.54 -6.29 21.44
CA LEU A 32 6.92 -5.73 22.65
C LEU A 32 8.02 -5.25 23.59
N HIS A 33 8.00 -3.97 23.93
CA HIS A 33 8.88 -3.39 24.93
C HIS A 33 8.01 -2.95 26.11
N CYS A 34 8.15 -3.65 27.25
CA CYS A 34 7.41 -3.30 28.46
C CYS A 34 8.34 -2.53 29.39
N HIS A 35 7.87 -1.37 29.86
CA HIS A 35 8.53 -0.53 30.81
C HIS A 35 8.26 -1.02 32.25
N PRO A 36 9.14 -0.65 33.23
CA PRO A 36 8.96 -1.04 34.63
C PRO A 36 7.68 -0.47 35.27
N ASP A 37 7.08 0.56 34.70
CA ASP A 37 5.81 1.17 35.09
C ASP A 37 4.56 0.38 34.67
N GLY A 38 4.75 -0.76 33.97
CA GLY A 38 3.68 -1.61 33.45
C GLY A 38 3.14 -1.17 32.10
N SER A 39 3.61 -0.06 31.52
CA SER A 39 3.27 0.32 30.16
C SER A 39 4.05 -0.51 29.15
N CYS A 40 3.38 -0.98 28.09
CA CYS A 40 4.00 -1.76 27.03
C CYS A 40 3.85 -1.03 25.70
N GLU A 41 4.98 -0.79 25.01
CA GLU A 41 5.02 -0.19 23.67
C GLU A 41 5.31 -1.23 22.60
N PHE A 42 4.64 -1.10 21.48
CA PHE A 42 4.85 -1.95 20.30
C PHE A 42 5.74 -1.24 19.28
N ALA A 43 6.98 -1.70 19.16
CA ALA A 43 7.88 -1.23 18.11
C ALA A 43 7.62 -2.02 16.80
N ARG A 44 7.08 -1.34 15.78
CA ARG A 44 6.83 -1.91 14.43
C ARG A 44 8.05 -1.75 13.52
N ARG A 45 9.18 -2.33 13.87
CA ARG A 45 10.41 -2.22 13.07
C ARG A 45 10.28 -2.88 11.70
N GLY A 46 9.46 -3.93 11.57
CA GLY A 46 9.21 -4.63 10.30
C GLY A 46 8.66 -3.72 9.21
N VAL A 47 7.78 -2.79 9.57
CA VAL A 47 7.20 -1.80 8.63
C VAL A 47 8.30 -0.97 7.96
N LEU A 48 9.26 -0.47 8.74
CA LEU A 48 10.32 0.40 8.25
C LEU A 48 11.34 -0.34 7.36
N TYR A 49 11.64 -1.60 7.67
CA TYR A 49 12.61 -2.37 6.91
C TYR A 49 12.05 -3.00 5.65
N TYR A 50 10.78 -3.38 5.65
CA TYR A 50 10.15 -4.06 4.53
C TYR A 50 9.56 -3.08 3.50
N TRP A 51 8.73 -2.13 3.94
CA TRP A 51 7.88 -1.36 3.03
C TRP A 51 8.63 -0.42 2.09
N PRO A 52 9.65 0.35 2.51
CA PRO A 52 10.37 1.24 1.58
C PRO A 52 11.01 0.48 0.41
N PRO A 53 11.82 -0.58 0.62
CA PRO A 53 12.40 -1.31 -0.50
C PRO A 53 11.35 -2.08 -1.31
N ALA A 54 10.30 -2.62 -0.66
CA ALA A 54 9.23 -3.34 -1.34
C ALA A 54 8.43 -2.44 -2.28
N LEU A 55 8.08 -1.23 -1.86
CA LEU A 55 7.40 -0.24 -2.69
C LEU A 55 8.28 0.22 -3.86
N LEU A 56 9.56 0.50 -3.62
CA LEU A 56 10.50 0.85 -4.69
C LEU A 56 10.60 -0.25 -5.74
N VAL A 57 10.75 -1.50 -5.31
CA VAL A 57 10.78 -2.65 -6.21
C VAL A 57 9.47 -2.79 -6.98
N ALA A 58 8.32 -2.66 -6.30
CA ALA A 58 7.00 -2.75 -6.93
C ALA A 58 6.82 -1.67 -8.00
N TYR A 59 7.07 -0.40 -7.69
CA TYR A 59 6.91 0.70 -8.63
C TYR A 59 7.89 0.59 -9.80
N THR A 60 9.13 0.17 -9.54
CA THR A 60 10.13 -0.07 -10.60
C THR A 60 9.70 -1.22 -11.51
N ALA A 61 9.23 -2.33 -10.94
CA ALA A 61 8.75 -3.48 -11.71
C ALA A 61 7.57 -3.10 -12.61
N ILE A 62 6.60 -2.36 -12.06
CA ILE A 62 5.45 -1.85 -12.81
C ILE A 62 5.94 -0.93 -13.93
N ALA A 63 6.80 0.05 -13.64
CA ALA A 63 7.33 0.99 -14.62
C ALA A 63 8.09 0.27 -15.76
N VAL A 64 8.97 -0.66 -15.42
CA VAL A 64 9.73 -1.47 -16.40
C VAL A 64 8.78 -2.30 -17.28
N PHE A 65 7.75 -2.91 -16.67
CA PHE A 65 6.76 -3.67 -17.42
C PHE A 65 6.01 -2.81 -18.43
N TYR A 66 5.56 -1.61 -18.02
CA TYR A 66 4.88 -0.66 -18.90
C TYR A 66 5.79 -0.15 -20.02
N VAL A 67 7.05 0.16 -19.71
CA VAL A 67 8.04 0.58 -20.74
C VAL A 67 8.28 -0.53 -21.77
N ARG A 68 8.49 -1.77 -21.31
CA ARG A 68 8.70 -2.92 -22.19
C ARG A 68 7.48 -3.16 -23.08
N ALA A 69 6.30 -3.13 -22.50
CA ALA A 69 5.06 -3.33 -23.23
C ALA A 69 4.78 -2.19 -24.25
N ALA A 70 5.16 -0.96 -23.95
CA ALA A 70 5.03 0.16 -24.88
C ALA A 70 6.05 0.07 -26.03
N ARG A 71 7.31 -0.27 -25.73
CA ARG A 71 8.35 -0.47 -26.75
C ARG A 71 7.99 -1.59 -27.72
N ALA A 72 7.44 -2.70 -27.23
CA ALA A 72 7.00 -3.81 -28.06
C ALA A 72 5.91 -3.44 -29.08
N ARG A 73 5.24 -2.30 -28.87
CA ARG A 73 4.17 -1.78 -29.76
C ARG A 73 4.60 -0.56 -30.58
N GLY A 74 5.85 -0.13 -30.49
CA GLY A 74 6.35 1.05 -31.18
C GLY A 74 5.74 2.38 -30.68
N VAL A 75 5.11 2.39 -29.50
CA VAL A 75 4.50 3.60 -28.94
C VAL A 75 5.35 4.11 -27.78
N GLY A 76 5.66 5.41 -27.78
CA GLY A 76 6.34 6.05 -26.66
C GLY A 76 5.47 6.03 -25.40
N ALA A 77 5.93 5.40 -24.32
CA ALA A 77 5.23 5.39 -23.04
C ALA A 77 5.64 6.59 -22.18
N ARG A 78 4.68 7.39 -21.77
CA ARG A 78 4.89 8.44 -20.75
C ARG A 78 4.80 7.82 -19.34
N VAL A 79 5.78 6.95 -19.01
CA VAL A 79 5.82 6.25 -17.71
C VAL A 79 6.56 7.09 -16.66
N LEU A 80 7.30 8.10 -17.10
CA LEU A 80 8.11 8.96 -16.23
C LEU A 80 7.30 9.59 -15.08
N PRO A 81 6.11 10.20 -15.31
CA PRO A 81 5.35 10.76 -14.19
C PRO A 81 4.94 9.71 -13.15
N TYR A 82 4.58 8.50 -13.57
CA TYR A 82 4.26 7.42 -12.65
C TYR A 82 5.47 6.98 -11.81
N ALA A 83 6.62 6.80 -12.45
CA ALA A 83 7.87 6.42 -11.76
C ALA A 83 8.31 7.50 -10.75
N ILE A 84 8.25 8.78 -11.15
CA ILE A 84 8.56 9.91 -10.26
C ILE A 84 7.58 9.95 -9.10
N THR A 85 6.28 9.83 -9.33
CA THR A 85 5.27 9.83 -8.27
C THR A 85 5.49 8.67 -7.29
N GLY A 86 5.75 7.46 -7.80
CA GLY A 86 6.04 6.29 -6.96
C GLY A 86 7.28 6.50 -6.09
N ALA A 87 8.36 7.04 -6.67
CA ALA A 87 9.58 7.35 -5.94
C ALA A 87 9.35 8.43 -4.86
N LEU A 88 8.67 9.52 -5.20
CA LEU A 88 8.34 10.60 -4.26
C LEU A 88 7.46 10.10 -3.11
N LEU A 89 6.44 9.31 -3.40
CA LEU A 89 5.57 8.73 -2.37
C LEU A 89 6.35 7.80 -1.44
N THR A 90 7.27 6.99 -1.98
CA THR A 90 8.11 6.10 -1.16
C THR A 90 9.07 6.89 -0.29
N VAL A 91 9.70 7.95 -0.81
CA VAL A 91 10.58 8.84 -0.03
C VAL A 91 9.78 9.56 1.05
N ALA A 92 8.62 10.11 0.72
CA ALA A 92 7.76 10.79 1.68
C ALA A 92 7.31 9.84 2.81
N PHE A 93 6.89 8.62 2.46
CA PHE A 93 6.55 7.57 3.42
C PHE A 93 7.72 7.29 4.37
N THR A 94 8.91 7.03 3.80
CA THR A 94 10.09 6.72 4.60
C THR A 94 10.46 7.87 5.53
N ALA A 95 10.43 9.12 5.02
CA ALA A 95 10.75 10.30 5.81
C ALA A 95 9.77 10.50 6.98
N VAL A 96 8.45 10.36 6.73
CA VAL A 96 7.43 10.48 7.78
C VAL A 96 7.60 9.40 8.84
N TRP A 97 7.81 8.15 8.44
CA TRP A 97 7.98 7.05 9.39
C TRP A 97 9.27 7.13 10.20
N VAL A 98 10.39 7.57 9.57
CA VAL A 98 11.64 7.81 10.29
C VAL A 98 11.49 8.99 11.25
N ALA A 99 10.90 10.10 10.81
CA ALA A 99 10.64 11.25 11.67
C ALA A 99 9.74 10.87 12.86
N ALA A 100 8.68 10.09 12.63
CA ALA A 100 7.81 9.59 13.68
C ALA A 100 8.56 8.70 14.68
N ALA A 101 9.37 7.77 14.18
CA ALA A 101 10.16 6.86 15.01
C ALA A 101 11.21 7.58 15.89
N LEU A 102 11.71 8.72 15.43
CA LEU A 102 12.67 9.54 16.19
C LEU A 102 11.99 10.50 17.16
N TYR A 103 10.81 11.03 16.81
CA TYR A 103 10.16 12.09 17.59
C TYR A 103 9.25 11.56 18.71
N PHE A 104 8.43 10.54 18.44
CA PHE A 104 7.40 10.08 19.39
C PHE A 104 7.91 9.41 20.68
N PRO A 105 9.04 8.71 20.71
CA PRO A 105 9.53 8.15 21.95
C PRO A 105 9.80 9.20 23.04
N SER A 106 10.12 10.44 22.63
CA SER A 106 10.44 11.55 23.55
C SER A 106 9.28 12.53 23.75
N HIS A 107 8.22 12.46 22.93
CA HIS A 107 7.11 13.42 22.92
C HIS A 107 5.77 12.68 22.78
N PRO A 108 5.17 12.19 23.88
CA PRO A 108 3.86 11.58 23.84
C PRO A 108 2.81 12.64 23.48
N VAL A 109 2.30 12.58 22.24
CA VAL A 109 1.31 13.53 21.74
C VAL A 109 -0.04 12.82 21.61
N ARG A 110 -1.10 13.43 22.14
CA ARG A 110 -2.47 13.01 21.83
C ARG A 110 -2.84 13.56 20.47
N PHE A 111 -3.07 12.67 19.52
CA PHE A 111 -3.46 13.08 18.16
C PHE A 111 -4.96 13.34 18.08
N PRO A 112 -5.40 14.44 17.45
CA PRO A 112 -6.78 14.63 17.07
C PRO A 112 -7.20 13.61 16.00
N ASP A 113 -8.50 13.30 15.91
CA ASP A 113 -9.04 12.24 15.05
C ASP A 113 -8.66 12.39 13.55
N TRP A 114 -8.52 13.62 13.06
CA TRP A 114 -8.11 13.86 11.67
C TRP A 114 -6.69 13.40 11.36
N VAL A 115 -5.80 13.36 12.38
CA VAL A 115 -4.42 12.84 12.23
C VAL A 115 -4.45 11.33 12.02
N LEU A 116 -5.41 10.62 12.62
CA LEU A 116 -5.61 9.18 12.39
C LEU A 116 -5.99 8.89 10.93
N VAL A 117 -6.75 9.78 10.30
CA VAL A 117 -7.07 9.65 8.86
C VAL A 117 -5.82 9.87 8.00
N LEU A 118 -4.99 10.85 8.35
CA LEU A 118 -3.71 11.08 7.66
C LEU A 118 -2.75 9.92 7.86
N ASP A 119 -2.67 9.34 9.06
CA ASP A 119 -1.87 8.15 9.33
C ASP A 119 -2.26 6.99 8.41
N ARG A 120 -3.56 6.77 8.18
CA ARG A 120 -4.06 5.75 7.25
C ARG A 120 -3.68 6.02 5.79
N LEU A 121 -3.65 7.28 5.37
CA LEU A 121 -3.22 7.66 4.01
C LEU A 121 -1.70 7.52 3.85
N VAL A 122 -0.93 7.80 4.89
CA VAL A 122 0.53 7.65 4.92
C VAL A 122 0.94 6.19 5.16
N ALA A 123 0.05 5.34 5.68
CA ALA A 123 0.29 3.91 5.76
C ALA A 123 0.57 3.30 4.36
N PRO A 124 1.34 2.20 4.26
CA PRO A 124 1.73 1.63 2.97
C PRO A 124 0.55 1.36 2.03
N TRP A 125 -0.56 0.89 2.57
CA TRP A 125 -1.79 0.65 1.79
C TRP A 125 -2.46 1.94 1.31
N GLY A 126 -2.42 3.04 2.07
CA GLY A 126 -2.89 4.34 1.63
C GLY A 126 -2.05 4.88 0.47
N ILE A 127 -0.73 4.77 0.55
CA ILE A 127 0.21 5.14 -0.51
C ILE A 127 -0.04 4.34 -1.79
N ILE A 128 -0.30 3.04 -1.67
CA ILE A 128 -0.71 2.20 -2.80
C ILE A 128 -1.97 2.77 -3.45
N GLY A 129 -2.97 3.17 -2.66
CA GLY A 129 -4.20 3.79 -3.14
C GLY A 129 -3.95 5.09 -3.89
N VAL A 130 -3.10 5.97 -3.35
CA VAL A 130 -2.72 7.24 -4.02
C VAL A 130 -1.99 6.97 -5.33
N ALA A 131 -1.05 6.01 -5.35
CA ALA A 131 -0.34 5.63 -6.56
C ALA A 131 -1.29 5.06 -7.64
N LEU A 132 -2.26 4.24 -7.23
CA LEU A 132 -3.31 3.72 -8.13
C LEU A 132 -4.20 4.84 -8.65
N LEU A 133 -4.52 5.86 -7.85
CA LEU A 133 -5.28 7.03 -8.29
C LEU A 133 -4.54 7.80 -9.38
N VAL A 134 -3.22 8.01 -9.19
CA VAL A 134 -2.38 8.63 -10.22
C VAL A 134 -2.35 7.78 -11.49
N LEU A 135 -2.21 6.46 -11.35
CA LEU A 135 -2.23 5.54 -12.49
C LEU A 135 -3.58 5.60 -13.22
N ALA A 136 -4.71 5.60 -12.51
CA ALA A 136 -6.05 5.71 -13.08
C ALA A 136 -6.23 7.01 -13.87
N ARG A 137 -5.68 8.13 -13.37
CA ARG A 137 -5.68 9.42 -14.06
C ARG A 137 -4.81 9.41 -15.31
N LEU A 138 -3.62 8.82 -15.25
CA LEU A 138 -2.72 8.70 -16.40
C LEU A 138 -3.29 7.81 -17.50
N GLU A 139 -3.90 6.69 -17.13
CA GLU A 139 -4.53 5.77 -18.06
C GLU A 139 -5.91 6.24 -18.55
N ARG A 140 -6.48 7.28 -17.91
CA ARG A 140 -7.87 7.74 -18.14
C ARG A 140 -8.89 6.58 -18.08
N ASN A 141 -8.63 5.65 -17.16
CA ASN A 141 -9.44 4.44 -17.00
C ASN A 141 -10.45 4.66 -15.86
N VAL A 142 -11.73 4.87 -16.24
CA VAL A 142 -12.81 5.09 -15.27
C VAL A 142 -13.01 3.87 -14.37
N GLY A 143 -12.86 2.65 -14.89
CA GLY A 143 -12.97 1.42 -14.10
C GLY A 143 -11.90 1.33 -13.00
N LEU A 144 -10.65 1.65 -13.34
CA LEU A 144 -9.57 1.72 -12.36
C LEU A 144 -9.79 2.86 -11.36
N LEU A 145 -10.31 4.01 -11.81
CA LEU A 145 -10.63 5.13 -10.93
C LEU A 145 -11.68 4.73 -9.89
N LEU A 146 -12.78 4.13 -10.32
CA LEU A 146 -13.84 3.66 -9.41
C LEU A 146 -13.34 2.58 -8.45
N PHE A 147 -12.55 1.61 -8.94
CA PHE A 147 -11.92 0.61 -8.10
C PHE A 147 -11.01 1.27 -7.04
N THR A 148 -10.19 2.23 -7.43
CA THR A 148 -9.25 2.92 -6.53
C THR A 148 -9.97 3.75 -5.48
N LEU A 149 -11.06 4.43 -5.86
CA LEU A 149 -11.90 5.17 -4.90
C LEU A 149 -12.55 4.23 -3.88
N GLY A 150 -13.09 3.10 -4.32
CA GLY A 150 -13.62 2.06 -3.44
C GLY A 150 -12.55 1.47 -2.51
N TYR A 151 -11.35 1.22 -3.06
CA TYR A 151 -10.20 0.78 -2.30
C TYR A 151 -9.78 1.79 -1.22
N LEU A 152 -9.66 3.07 -1.56
CA LEU A 152 -9.33 4.13 -0.59
C LEU A 152 -10.42 4.29 0.47
N ALA A 153 -11.69 4.24 0.08
CA ALA A 153 -12.79 4.26 1.03
C ALA A 153 -12.69 3.08 2.01
N LEU A 154 -12.39 1.88 1.52
CA LEU A 154 -12.14 0.71 2.35
C LEU A 154 -10.97 0.95 3.32
N VAL A 155 -9.82 1.40 2.83
CA VAL A 155 -8.62 1.68 3.66
C VAL A 155 -8.93 2.69 4.76
N LEU A 156 -9.70 3.74 4.46
CA LEU A 156 -10.04 4.77 5.42
C LEU A 156 -11.07 4.31 6.46
N THR A 157 -11.95 3.37 6.11
CA THR A 157 -13.01 2.86 7.00
C THR A 157 -12.62 1.61 7.76
N LEU A 158 -11.54 0.90 7.36
CA LEU A 158 -11.09 -0.29 8.06
C LEU A 158 -10.80 0.03 9.54
N PRO A 159 -11.39 -0.71 10.48
CA PRO A 159 -11.08 -0.51 11.88
C PRO A 159 -9.61 -0.84 12.17
N THR A 160 -8.99 -0.07 13.04
CA THR A 160 -7.61 -0.33 13.50
C THR A 160 -7.57 -1.38 14.60
N ASN A 161 -8.70 -1.60 15.27
CA ASN A 161 -8.86 -2.57 16.33
C ASN A 161 -10.11 -3.41 16.04
N PHE A 162 -9.93 -4.70 15.81
CA PHE A 162 -11.03 -5.64 15.57
C PHE A 162 -11.53 -6.32 16.86
N GLY A 163 -10.86 -6.08 18.01
CA GLY A 163 -11.22 -6.67 19.31
C GLY A 163 -11.11 -8.21 19.33
N LEU A 164 -10.22 -8.78 18.53
CA LEU A 164 -10.13 -10.22 18.33
C LEU A 164 -9.20 -10.89 19.35
N GLY A 165 -9.68 -11.15 20.53
CA GLY A 165 -9.10 -12.15 21.45
C GLY A 165 -8.05 -11.65 22.45
N PRO A 166 -7.42 -12.57 23.21
CA PRO A 166 -6.50 -12.25 24.28
C PRO A 166 -5.22 -11.53 23.77
N PRO A 167 -4.58 -10.71 24.63
CA PRO A 167 -3.60 -9.69 24.21
C PRO A 167 -2.39 -10.22 23.42
N HIS A 168 -2.05 -11.49 23.50
CA HIS A 168 -0.84 -12.01 22.85
C HIS A 168 -1.04 -12.41 21.39
N TRP A 169 -2.21 -12.93 21.02
CA TRP A 169 -2.55 -13.37 19.66
C TRP A 169 -3.40 -12.33 18.94
N GLY A 170 -4.28 -11.64 19.68
CA GLY A 170 -5.21 -10.64 19.15
C GLY A 170 -4.46 -9.52 18.44
N ILE A 171 -3.43 -8.95 19.04
CA ILE A 171 -2.68 -7.82 18.47
C ILE A 171 -2.00 -8.16 17.14
N ARG A 172 -1.41 -9.35 17.03
CA ARG A 172 -0.77 -9.78 15.78
C ARG A 172 -1.79 -10.00 14.67
N LEU A 173 -2.93 -10.59 15.01
CA LEU A 173 -4.02 -10.83 14.07
C LEU A 173 -4.69 -9.50 13.66
N GLU A 174 -4.90 -8.60 14.61
CA GLU A 174 -5.47 -7.26 14.36
C GLU A 174 -4.63 -6.44 13.38
N LEU A 175 -3.31 -6.59 13.41
CA LEU A 175 -2.41 -5.89 12.49
C LEU A 175 -2.30 -6.58 11.12
N ALA A 176 -2.42 -7.90 11.08
CA ALA A 176 -2.37 -8.68 9.84
C ALA A 176 -3.68 -8.61 9.03
N LEU A 177 -4.82 -8.52 9.71
CA LEU A 177 -6.14 -8.50 9.07
C LEU A 177 -6.35 -7.35 8.08
N PRO A 178 -6.09 -6.07 8.42
CA PRO A 178 -6.21 -4.98 7.46
C PRO A 178 -5.35 -5.20 6.23
N GLN A 179 -4.13 -5.67 6.41
CA GLN A 179 -3.19 -5.92 5.33
C GLN A 179 -3.63 -7.10 4.45
N LEU A 180 -4.17 -8.15 5.06
CA LEU A 180 -4.75 -9.28 4.34
C LEU A 180 -5.97 -8.85 3.52
N ILE A 181 -6.90 -8.09 4.11
CA ILE A 181 -8.08 -7.57 3.42
C ILE A 181 -7.67 -6.72 2.22
N VAL A 182 -6.75 -5.79 2.42
CA VAL A 182 -6.22 -4.92 1.37
C VAL A 182 -5.55 -5.73 0.26
N GLY A 183 -4.70 -6.69 0.61
CA GLY A 183 -4.04 -7.57 -0.35
C GLY A 183 -5.02 -8.41 -1.17
N VAL A 184 -6.05 -8.97 -0.52
CA VAL A 184 -7.12 -9.74 -1.19
C VAL A 184 -7.93 -8.84 -2.13
N VAL A 185 -8.29 -7.64 -1.72
CA VAL A 185 -9.03 -6.68 -2.58
C VAL A 185 -8.23 -6.32 -3.82
N LEU A 186 -6.92 -6.06 -3.68
CA LEU A 186 -6.04 -5.81 -4.82
C LEU A 186 -5.95 -7.03 -5.76
N LEU A 187 -5.88 -8.24 -5.19
CA LEU A 187 -5.85 -9.48 -5.96
C LEU A 187 -7.16 -9.70 -6.73
N LEU A 188 -8.30 -9.50 -6.08
CA LEU A 188 -9.61 -9.58 -6.73
C LEU A 188 -9.76 -8.54 -7.84
N GLY A 189 -9.27 -7.32 -7.61
CA GLY A 189 -9.16 -6.29 -8.64
C GLY A 189 -8.33 -6.76 -9.84
N ALA A 190 -7.14 -7.32 -9.60
CA ALA A 190 -6.28 -7.85 -10.66
C ALA A 190 -6.98 -8.94 -11.49
N VAL A 191 -7.64 -9.88 -10.82
CA VAL A 191 -8.42 -10.94 -11.50
C VAL A 191 -9.58 -10.36 -12.29
N GLY A 192 -10.35 -9.45 -11.70
CA GLY A 192 -11.50 -8.79 -12.35
C GLY A 192 -11.08 -8.07 -13.63
N PHE A 193 -10.03 -7.26 -13.59
CA PHE A 193 -9.51 -6.56 -14.78
C PHE A 193 -8.96 -7.54 -15.83
N ARG A 194 -8.33 -8.64 -15.43
CA ARG A 194 -7.85 -9.67 -16.34
C ARG A 194 -9.00 -10.40 -17.04
N VAL A 195 -10.05 -10.75 -16.32
CA VAL A 195 -11.25 -11.41 -16.89
C VAL A 195 -12.00 -10.47 -17.81
N ALA A 196 -12.24 -9.23 -17.40
CA ALA A 196 -12.89 -8.22 -18.24
C ALA A 196 -12.13 -8.03 -19.56
N HIS A 197 -10.78 -8.02 -19.49
CA HIS A 197 -9.97 -7.92 -20.70
C HIS A 197 -10.10 -9.15 -21.62
N ARG A 198 -10.20 -10.36 -21.09
CA ARG A 198 -10.37 -11.58 -21.90
C ARG A 198 -11.72 -11.60 -22.65
N ARG A 199 -12.78 -11.04 -22.05
CA ARG A 199 -14.12 -10.98 -22.67
C ARG A 199 -14.23 -9.96 -23.81
N GLN A 200 -13.28 -9.03 -23.92
CA GLN A 200 -13.25 -8.01 -24.97
C GLN A 200 -12.43 -8.42 -26.20
N ARG A 201 -11.82 -9.60 -26.21
CA ARG A 201 -11.12 -10.23 -27.34
C ARG A 201 -12.02 -11.17 -28.10
#